data_48d5f6319853bd929505a8b7cb9ec19d
#
_entry.id   48d5f6319853bd929505a8b7cb9ec19d
#
_cell.length_a   1.000
_cell.length_b   1.000
_cell.length_c   1.000
_cell.angle_alpha   90.00
_cell.angle_beta   90.00
_cell.angle_gamma   90.00
#
_symmetry.space_group_name_H-M   'P 1'
#
loop_
_entity.id
_entity.type
_entity.pdbx_description
1 polymer ?
#
loop_
_entity_poly.entity_id
_entity_poly.type
_entity_poly.pdbx_seq_one_letter_code
_entity_poly.pdbx_strand_id
1 'polypeptide(L)'
;MTEKQKRERMREIVSALKKMYPEAICALEAGGDPFKLLVMGRLSAQCTDARVNIVCRELFARYPTAKELAMADLSDVERIVRPCGLYHTKAQNIIDASRMLLTEYGGVLPSSMEELLKFPGVGRKIANLLRGDIFGLPAIVADTHCIRICGRLGMYPTTLKDPTKVESIMVKLVDPAEQSDFCHRIVQFGRDVCMARAPRCESCPLSHLCEMARKQRK
;
A
#
# COMPACT_ATOMS: atom_id res chain seq x y z
N MET A 1 12.60 23.07 -9.00
CA MET A 1 12.84 22.03 -10.06
C MET A 1 11.69 22.03 -11.04
N THR A 2 11.98 21.93 -12.34
CA THR A 2 10.99 21.67 -13.39
C THR A 2 10.46 20.24 -13.30
N GLU A 3 9.35 19.95 -13.96
CA GLU A 3 8.80 18.57 -13.98
C GLU A 3 9.77 17.58 -14.64
N LYS A 4 10.46 17.98 -15.72
CA LYS A 4 11.50 17.19 -16.37
C LYS A 4 12.62 16.82 -15.40
N GLN A 5 13.14 17.80 -14.66
CA GLN A 5 14.18 17.56 -13.64
C GLN A 5 13.73 16.64 -12.52
N LYS A 6 12.44 16.72 -12.12
CA LYS A 6 11.87 15.81 -11.12
C LYS A 6 11.78 14.39 -11.64
N ARG A 7 11.40 14.17 -12.90
CA ARG A 7 11.37 12.84 -13.53
C ARG A 7 12.76 12.23 -13.63
N GLU A 8 13.75 13.00 -14.07
CA GLU A 8 15.15 12.53 -14.14
C GLU A 8 15.65 12.09 -12.76
N ARG A 9 15.49 12.95 -11.75
CA ARG A 9 15.84 12.61 -10.37
C ARG A 9 15.07 11.40 -9.84
N MET A 10 13.78 11.26 -10.17
CA MET A 10 12.99 10.12 -9.75
C MET A 10 13.50 8.82 -10.35
N ARG A 11 13.93 8.80 -11.61
CA ARG A 11 14.57 7.62 -12.24
C ARG A 11 15.84 7.19 -11.50
N GLU A 12 16.68 8.13 -11.09
CA GLU A 12 17.87 7.83 -10.28
C GLU A 12 17.48 7.24 -8.92
N ILE A 13 16.45 7.80 -8.26
CA ILE A 13 15.93 7.30 -6.99
C ILE A 13 15.37 5.89 -7.13
N VAL A 14 14.53 5.63 -8.15
CA VAL A 14 13.98 4.30 -8.45
C VAL A 14 15.10 3.30 -8.69
N SER A 15 16.09 3.65 -9.51
CA SER A 15 17.26 2.79 -9.79
C SER A 15 18.05 2.46 -8.53
N ALA A 16 18.28 3.43 -7.65
CA ALA A 16 18.96 3.20 -6.38
C ALA A 16 18.15 2.31 -5.45
N LEU A 17 16.85 2.55 -5.31
CA LEU A 17 15.95 1.72 -4.49
C LEU A 17 15.87 0.28 -5.01
N LYS A 18 15.87 0.09 -6.33
CA LYS A 18 15.89 -1.23 -6.98
C LYS A 18 17.15 -2.03 -6.61
N LYS A 19 18.32 -1.36 -6.57
CA LYS A 19 19.58 -1.99 -6.14
C LYS A 19 19.60 -2.29 -4.64
N MET A 20 19.00 -1.42 -3.81
CA MET A 20 18.95 -1.60 -2.36
C MET A 20 17.98 -2.69 -1.93
N TYR A 21 16.86 -2.80 -2.63
CA TYR A 21 15.72 -3.66 -2.27
C TYR A 21 15.21 -4.44 -3.48
N PRO A 22 16.02 -5.32 -4.09
CA PRO A 22 15.63 -6.07 -5.30
C PRO A 22 14.42 -6.99 -5.02
N GLU A 23 14.32 -7.53 -3.79
CA GLU A 23 13.30 -8.50 -3.38
C GLU A 23 12.13 -7.86 -2.60
N ALA A 24 12.00 -6.51 -2.62
CA ALA A 24 10.91 -5.86 -1.91
C ALA A 24 9.56 -6.17 -2.57
N ILE A 25 8.68 -6.79 -1.79
CA ILE A 25 7.32 -7.16 -2.18
C ILE A 25 6.32 -6.66 -1.16
N CYS A 26 5.04 -6.85 -1.42
CA CYS A 26 3.97 -6.59 -0.47
C CYS A 26 4.22 -7.33 0.85
N ALA A 27 4.13 -6.61 1.97
CA ALA A 27 4.32 -7.21 3.29
C ALA A 27 3.09 -7.99 3.79
N LEU A 28 1.95 -7.90 3.11
CA LEU A 28 0.77 -8.72 3.38
C LEU A 28 0.93 -10.08 2.68
N GLU A 29 0.90 -11.16 3.45
CA GLU A 29 1.16 -12.54 3.00
C GLU A 29 -0.06 -13.17 2.30
N ALA A 30 -0.57 -12.51 1.25
CA ALA A 30 -1.75 -12.98 0.51
C ALA A 30 -1.45 -14.13 -0.47
N GLY A 31 -0.17 -14.39 -0.77
CA GLY A 31 0.23 -15.48 -1.69
C GLY A 31 -0.24 -15.29 -3.13
N GLY A 32 -0.46 -14.07 -3.58
CA GLY A 32 -1.00 -13.78 -4.92
C GLY A 32 -2.52 -13.98 -5.05
N ASP A 33 -3.21 -14.33 -3.97
CA ASP A 33 -4.66 -14.52 -3.97
C ASP A 33 -5.38 -13.15 -3.91
N PRO A 34 -6.19 -12.80 -4.94
CA PRO A 34 -6.88 -11.51 -5.01
C PRO A 34 -7.86 -11.28 -3.86
N PHE A 35 -8.60 -12.31 -3.47
CA PHE A 35 -9.56 -12.25 -2.37
C PHE A 35 -8.84 -12.04 -1.03
N LYS A 36 -7.78 -12.79 -0.78
CA LYS A 36 -6.99 -12.64 0.44
C LYS A 36 -6.38 -11.26 0.52
N LEU A 37 -5.82 -10.72 -0.57
CA LEU A 37 -5.24 -9.38 -0.57
C LEU A 37 -6.29 -8.28 -0.34
N LEU A 38 -7.51 -8.44 -0.88
CA LEU A 38 -8.64 -7.54 -0.62
C LEU A 38 -8.97 -7.48 0.88
N VAL A 39 -9.13 -8.64 1.51
CA VAL A 39 -9.43 -8.76 2.95
C VAL A 39 -8.29 -8.19 3.81
N MET A 40 -7.05 -8.61 3.54
CA MET A 40 -5.87 -8.16 4.27
C MET A 40 -5.65 -6.65 4.12
N GLY A 41 -5.83 -6.12 2.92
CA GLY A 41 -5.77 -4.69 2.64
C GLY A 41 -6.80 -3.90 3.47
N ARG A 42 -8.02 -4.42 3.62
CA ARG A 42 -9.02 -3.78 4.50
C ARG A 42 -8.63 -3.85 5.97
N LEU A 43 -8.09 -4.97 6.43
CA LEU A 43 -7.66 -5.15 7.83
C LEU A 43 -6.43 -4.31 8.17
N SER A 44 -5.57 -3.96 7.20
CA SER A 44 -4.36 -3.16 7.42
C SER A 44 -4.62 -1.67 7.75
N ALA A 45 -5.85 -1.19 7.62
CA ALA A 45 -6.20 0.17 8.00
C ALA A 45 -5.91 0.42 9.50
N GLN A 46 -4.96 1.31 9.80
CA GLN A 46 -4.47 1.60 11.16
C GLN A 46 -3.98 0.35 11.93
N CYS A 47 -3.45 -0.63 11.22
CA CYS A 47 -2.89 -1.85 11.78
C CYS A 47 -1.58 -2.20 11.06
N THR A 48 -0.64 -2.83 11.76
CA THR A 48 0.62 -3.27 11.15
C THR A 48 0.41 -4.51 10.29
N ASP A 49 1.16 -4.62 9.18
CA ASP A 49 1.08 -5.79 8.28
C ASP A 49 1.38 -7.10 9.03
N ALA A 50 2.36 -7.10 9.93
CA ALA A 50 2.68 -8.27 10.77
C ALA A 50 1.49 -8.74 11.62
N ARG A 51 0.73 -7.80 12.20
CA ARG A 51 -0.48 -8.13 12.96
C ARG A 51 -1.57 -8.68 12.04
N VAL A 52 -1.76 -8.08 10.88
CA VAL A 52 -2.73 -8.55 9.88
C VAL A 52 -2.39 -9.97 9.43
N ASN A 53 -1.12 -10.25 9.13
CA ASN A 53 -0.68 -11.59 8.72
C ASN A 53 -1.01 -12.66 9.78
N ILE A 54 -0.73 -12.37 11.07
CA ILE A 54 -1.05 -13.29 12.18
C ILE A 54 -2.56 -13.56 12.25
N VAL A 55 -3.38 -12.51 12.24
CA VAL A 55 -4.84 -12.60 12.34
C VAL A 55 -5.43 -13.33 11.13
N CYS A 56 -4.91 -13.06 9.93
CA CYS A 56 -5.42 -13.66 8.71
C CYS A 56 -5.10 -15.16 8.59
N ARG A 57 -4.10 -15.68 9.27
CA ARG A 57 -3.87 -17.14 9.36
C ARG A 57 -5.07 -17.84 10.01
N GLU A 58 -5.57 -17.34 11.14
CA GLU A 58 -6.80 -17.87 11.77
C GLU A 58 -8.02 -17.63 10.90
N LEU A 59 -8.18 -16.41 10.38
CA LEU A 59 -9.34 -16.03 9.55
C LEU A 59 -9.49 -16.96 8.33
N PHE A 60 -8.40 -17.15 7.57
CA PHE A 60 -8.45 -17.99 6.35
C PHE A 60 -8.38 -19.49 6.62
N ALA A 61 -7.94 -19.94 7.80
CA ALA A 61 -8.12 -21.31 8.22
C ALA A 61 -9.60 -21.64 8.47
N ARG A 62 -10.38 -20.67 8.97
CA ARG A 62 -11.80 -20.83 9.26
C ARG A 62 -12.71 -20.49 8.07
N TYR A 63 -12.34 -19.47 7.29
CA TYR A 63 -13.08 -18.95 6.14
C TYR A 63 -12.14 -18.84 4.93
N PRO A 64 -11.77 -19.95 4.28
CA PRO A 64 -10.73 -19.99 3.26
C PRO A 64 -11.10 -19.27 1.96
N THR A 65 -12.38 -19.12 1.65
CA THR A 65 -12.86 -18.51 0.40
C THR A 65 -13.86 -17.37 0.67
N ALA A 66 -14.13 -16.59 -0.37
CA ALA A 66 -15.14 -15.54 -0.34
C ALA A 66 -16.53 -16.09 0.01
N LYS A 67 -16.83 -17.35 -0.40
CA LYS A 67 -18.12 -17.96 -0.13
C LYS A 67 -18.34 -18.23 1.35
N GLU A 68 -17.36 -18.79 2.03
CA GLU A 68 -17.46 -19.05 3.47
C GLU A 68 -17.48 -17.74 4.25
N LEU A 69 -16.65 -16.76 3.88
CA LEU A 69 -16.62 -15.47 4.58
C LEU A 69 -17.90 -14.66 4.35
N ALA A 70 -18.53 -14.74 3.18
CA ALA A 70 -19.81 -14.10 2.89
C ALA A 70 -20.96 -14.62 3.76
N MET A 71 -20.89 -15.89 4.18
CA MET A 71 -21.90 -16.56 5.04
C MET A 71 -21.47 -16.61 6.52
N ALA A 72 -20.33 -16.05 6.87
CA ALA A 72 -19.79 -16.10 8.22
C ALA A 72 -20.70 -15.38 9.23
N ASP A 73 -20.71 -15.92 10.46
CA ASP A 73 -21.28 -15.20 11.61
C ASP A 73 -20.43 -13.97 11.94
N LEU A 74 -21.08 -12.81 12.02
CA LEU A 74 -20.41 -11.54 12.27
C LEU A 74 -19.63 -11.55 13.58
N SER A 75 -20.21 -12.13 14.64
CA SER A 75 -19.59 -12.13 15.96
C SER A 75 -18.33 -12.99 16.01
N ASP A 76 -18.28 -14.08 15.23
CA ASP A 76 -17.09 -14.92 15.11
C ASP A 76 -15.97 -14.20 14.31
N VAL A 77 -16.34 -13.52 13.21
CA VAL A 77 -15.36 -12.72 12.45
C VAL A 77 -14.83 -11.56 13.31
N GLU A 78 -15.71 -10.85 14.03
CA GLU A 78 -15.29 -9.78 14.95
C GLU A 78 -14.32 -10.28 16.02
N ARG A 79 -14.57 -11.45 16.60
CA ARG A 79 -13.69 -12.09 17.57
C ARG A 79 -12.30 -12.32 16.97
N ILE A 80 -12.23 -12.87 15.76
CA ILE A 80 -10.96 -13.18 15.07
C ILE A 80 -10.20 -11.89 14.73
N VAL A 81 -10.88 -10.89 14.14
CA VAL A 81 -10.20 -9.67 13.65
C VAL A 81 -10.02 -8.59 14.72
N ARG A 82 -10.47 -8.82 15.94
CA ARG A 82 -10.38 -7.88 17.08
C ARG A 82 -8.98 -7.29 17.28
N PRO A 83 -7.88 -8.08 17.15
CA PRO A 83 -6.52 -7.55 17.32
C PRO A 83 -6.11 -6.51 16.26
N CYS A 84 -6.82 -6.42 15.15
CA CYS A 84 -6.55 -5.40 14.10
C CYS A 84 -7.10 -4.01 14.43
N GLY A 85 -7.89 -3.84 15.52
CA GLY A 85 -8.59 -2.60 15.83
C GLY A 85 -9.70 -2.25 14.85
N LEU A 86 -10.63 -1.37 15.23
CA LEU A 86 -11.83 -1.03 14.44
C LEU A 86 -12.60 -2.26 13.95
N TYR A 87 -12.58 -3.31 14.76
CA TYR A 87 -12.95 -4.67 14.35
C TYR A 87 -14.41 -4.82 13.93
N HIS A 88 -15.35 -4.12 14.55
CA HIS A 88 -16.76 -4.13 14.15
C HIS A 88 -16.93 -3.70 12.69
N THR A 89 -16.40 -2.52 12.33
CA THR A 89 -16.49 -2.00 10.97
C THR A 89 -15.68 -2.86 9.99
N LYS A 90 -14.51 -3.38 10.42
CA LYS A 90 -13.67 -4.23 9.56
C LYS A 90 -14.32 -5.57 9.28
N ALA A 91 -14.87 -6.25 10.28
CA ALA A 91 -15.58 -7.52 10.14
C ALA A 91 -16.77 -7.37 9.17
N GLN A 92 -17.63 -6.37 9.41
CA GLN A 92 -18.75 -6.10 8.52
C GLN A 92 -18.29 -5.85 7.08
N ASN A 93 -17.27 -4.99 6.88
CA ASN A 93 -16.79 -4.67 5.53
C ASN A 93 -16.23 -5.89 4.80
N ILE A 94 -15.47 -6.78 5.44
CA ILE A 94 -14.91 -7.95 4.74
C ILE A 94 -15.99 -8.99 4.41
N ILE A 95 -17.00 -9.14 5.25
CA ILE A 95 -18.17 -9.97 4.95
C ILE A 95 -18.95 -9.40 3.76
N ASP A 96 -19.26 -8.11 3.79
CA ASP A 96 -20.02 -7.46 2.72
C ASP A 96 -19.23 -7.38 1.41
N ALA A 97 -17.93 -7.15 1.47
CA ALA A 97 -17.05 -7.22 0.30
C ALA A 97 -17.02 -8.63 -0.31
N SER A 98 -17.06 -9.68 0.53
CA SER A 98 -17.14 -11.06 0.07
C SER A 98 -18.47 -11.36 -0.60
N ARG A 99 -19.59 -10.87 -0.05
CA ARG A 99 -20.91 -10.98 -0.66
C ARG A 99 -20.96 -10.29 -2.01
N MET A 100 -20.53 -9.03 -2.08
CA MET A 100 -20.47 -8.24 -3.30
C MET A 100 -19.62 -8.93 -4.37
N LEU A 101 -18.44 -9.46 -4.00
CA LEU A 101 -17.57 -10.20 -4.91
C LEU A 101 -18.31 -11.38 -5.57
N LEU A 102 -19.14 -12.09 -4.81
CA LEU A 102 -19.88 -13.24 -5.34
C LEU A 102 -21.11 -12.81 -6.16
N THR A 103 -21.89 -11.86 -5.66
CA THR A 103 -23.20 -11.51 -6.26
C THR A 103 -23.08 -10.59 -7.47
N GLU A 104 -22.11 -9.67 -7.47
CA GLU A 104 -21.99 -8.68 -8.54
C GLU A 104 -20.85 -9.00 -9.52
N TYR A 105 -19.83 -9.74 -9.05
CA TYR A 105 -18.62 -10.02 -9.84
C TYR A 105 -18.38 -11.52 -10.08
N GLY A 106 -19.31 -12.40 -9.69
CA GLY A 106 -19.20 -13.85 -9.93
C GLY A 106 -17.97 -14.49 -9.29
N GLY A 107 -17.42 -13.90 -8.22
CA GLY A 107 -16.22 -14.35 -7.53
C GLY A 107 -14.90 -13.88 -8.14
N VAL A 108 -14.93 -13.08 -9.21
CA VAL A 108 -13.73 -12.55 -9.88
C VAL A 108 -13.55 -11.08 -9.52
N LEU A 109 -12.42 -10.73 -8.89
CA LEU A 109 -12.15 -9.34 -8.50
C LEU A 109 -11.94 -8.46 -9.76
N PRO A 110 -12.61 -7.28 -9.86
CA PRO A 110 -12.40 -6.37 -10.98
C PRO A 110 -11.05 -5.65 -10.87
N SER A 111 -10.47 -5.23 -12.01
CA SER A 111 -9.18 -4.52 -12.07
C SER A 111 -9.32 -3.00 -12.18
N SER A 112 -10.51 -2.48 -12.51
CA SER A 112 -10.72 -1.04 -12.67
C SER A 112 -10.77 -0.33 -11.32
N MET A 113 -10.23 0.89 -11.26
CA MET A 113 -10.29 1.72 -10.06
C MET A 113 -11.73 2.00 -9.64
N GLU A 114 -12.59 2.28 -10.61
CA GLU A 114 -14.00 2.61 -10.38
C GLU A 114 -14.75 1.46 -9.68
N GLU A 115 -14.59 0.24 -10.19
CA GLU A 115 -15.24 -0.94 -9.63
C GLU A 115 -14.67 -1.32 -8.24
N LEU A 116 -13.34 -1.25 -8.09
CA LEU A 116 -12.70 -1.53 -6.80
C LEU A 116 -13.15 -0.58 -5.68
N LEU A 117 -13.41 0.68 -6.00
CA LEU A 117 -13.88 1.67 -5.02
C LEU A 117 -15.34 1.44 -4.55
N LYS A 118 -16.12 0.59 -5.23
CA LYS A 118 -17.47 0.21 -4.80
C LYS A 118 -17.45 -0.80 -3.63
N PHE A 119 -16.35 -1.54 -3.47
CA PHE A 119 -16.24 -2.54 -2.41
C PHE A 119 -16.24 -1.90 -1.02
N PRO A 120 -17.02 -2.44 -0.06
CA PRO A 120 -17.10 -1.95 1.31
C PRO A 120 -15.72 -1.82 1.96
N GLY A 121 -15.37 -0.61 2.37
CA GLY A 121 -14.11 -0.31 3.05
C GLY A 121 -12.86 -0.26 2.15
N VAL A 122 -13.01 -0.35 0.83
CA VAL A 122 -11.93 -0.18 -0.13
C VAL A 122 -11.83 1.28 -0.55
N GLY A 123 -10.72 1.92 -0.17
CA GLY A 123 -10.35 3.24 -0.67
C GLY A 123 -9.23 3.15 -1.71
N ARG A 124 -8.83 4.30 -2.27
CA ARG A 124 -7.79 4.39 -3.32
C ARG A 124 -6.51 3.64 -2.99
N LYS A 125 -6.07 3.67 -1.72
CA LYS A 125 -4.86 2.96 -1.27
C LYS A 125 -4.97 1.44 -1.50
N ILE A 126 -6.10 0.84 -1.09
CA ILE A 126 -6.33 -0.60 -1.26
C ILE A 126 -6.55 -0.93 -2.73
N ALA A 127 -7.33 -0.12 -3.45
CA ALA A 127 -7.54 -0.30 -4.88
C ALA A 127 -6.22 -0.26 -5.67
N ASN A 128 -5.32 0.70 -5.39
CA ASN A 128 -4.00 0.75 -6.02
C ASN A 128 -3.12 -0.45 -5.65
N LEU A 129 -3.17 -0.92 -4.40
CA LEU A 129 -2.47 -2.13 -3.98
C LEU A 129 -2.93 -3.34 -4.79
N LEU A 130 -4.24 -3.55 -4.91
CA LEU A 130 -4.82 -4.63 -5.71
C LEU A 130 -4.45 -4.52 -7.19
N ARG A 131 -4.54 -3.32 -7.76
CA ARG A 131 -4.17 -3.05 -9.16
C ARG A 131 -2.71 -3.39 -9.46
N GLY A 132 -1.81 -2.99 -8.58
CA GLY A 132 -0.38 -3.27 -8.74
C GLY A 132 -0.04 -4.74 -8.52
N ASP A 133 -0.40 -5.27 -7.37
CA ASP A 133 0.11 -6.57 -6.91
C ASP A 133 -0.62 -7.77 -7.53
N ILE A 134 -1.92 -7.63 -7.87
CA ILE A 134 -2.70 -8.71 -8.46
C ILE A 134 -2.75 -8.61 -9.98
N PHE A 135 -2.96 -7.39 -10.50
CA PHE A 135 -3.21 -7.21 -11.92
C PHE A 135 -2.00 -6.71 -12.71
N GLY A 136 -0.88 -6.42 -12.05
CA GLY A 136 0.32 -5.87 -12.70
C GLY A 136 0.09 -4.53 -13.38
N LEU A 137 -0.94 -3.79 -12.98
CA LEU A 137 -1.29 -2.50 -13.56
C LEU A 137 -0.48 -1.38 -12.89
N PRO A 138 -0.14 -0.32 -13.63
CA PRO A 138 0.50 0.85 -13.05
C PRO A 138 -0.35 1.41 -11.90
N ALA A 139 0.25 1.50 -10.71
CA ALA A 139 -0.43 1.97 -9.51
C ALA A 139 0.55 2.55 -8.48
N ILE A 140 0.22 3.71 -7.94
CA ILE A 140 0.96 4.33 -6.83
C ILE A 140 0.15 4.21 -5.55
N VAL A 141 0.67 3.47 -4.59
CA VAL A 141 0.13 3.40 -3.22
C VAL A 141 0.67 4.58 -2.41
N ALA A 142 -0.08 5.68 -2.37
CA ALA A 142 0.28 6.87 -1.59
C ALA A 142 0.03 6.65 -0.09
N ASP A 143 0.84 5.82 0.54
CA ASP A 143 0.82 5.56 1.97
C ASP A 143 1.65 6.57 2.77
N THR A 144 1.72 6.41 4.09
CA THR A 144 2.49 7.32 4.96
C THR A 144 3.99 7.33 4.66
N HIS A 145 4.57 6.22 4.15
CA HIS A 145 5.97 6.14 3.72
C HIS A 145 6.17 6.92 2.41
N CYS A 146 5.36 6.65 1.40
CA CYS A 146 5.39 7.34 0.12
C CYS A 146 5.24 8.86 0.32
N ILE A 147 4.22 9.31 1.05
CA ILE A 147 3.96 10.72 1.33
C ILE A 147 5.15 11.38 2.02
N ARG A 148 5.68 10.77 3.06
CA ARG A 148 6.80 11.31 3.83
C ARG A 148 8.08 11.39 3.02
N ILE A 149 8.46 10.28 2.40
CA ILE A 149 9.78 10.12 1.79
C ILE A 149 9.87 10.91 0.49
N CYS A 150 8.87 10.83 -0.38
CA CYS A 150 8.87 11.59 -1.63
C CYS A 150 8.82 13.12 -1.39
N GLY A 151 8.14 13.56 -0.32
CA GLY A 151 8.21 14.95 0.13
C GLY A 151 9.62 15.34 0.60
N ARG A 152 10.30 14.50 1.41
CA ARG A 152 11.70 14.73 1.84
C ARG A 152 12.69 14.74 0.69
N LEU A 153 12.47 13.90 -0.31
CA LEU A 153 13.26 13.85 -1.54
C LEU A 153 13.02 15.08 -2.44
N GLY A 154 11.99 15.90 -2.16
CA GLY A 154 11.71 17.15 -2.87
C GLY A 154 10.83 17.01 -4.11
N MET A 155 10.06 15.92 -4.22
CA MET A 155 9.12 15.75 -5.33
C MET A 155 7.94 16.74 -5.22
N TYR A 156 7.55 17.09 -4.01
CA TYR A 156 6.54 18.08 -3.63
C TYR A 156 6.86 18.66 -2.24
N PRO A 157 6.20 19.78 -1.84
CA PRO A 157 6.41 20.35 -0.51
C PRO A 157 6.07 19.35 0.60
N THR A 158 6.88 19.28 1.65
CA THR A 158 6.67 18.37 2.79
C THR A 158 5.37 18.64 3.57
N THR A 159 4.76 19.80 3.35
CA THR A 159 3.44 20.17 3.88
C THR A 159 2.28 19.47 3.18
N LEU A 160 2.47 18.97 1.95
CA LEU A 160 1.47 18.19 1.23
C LEU A 160 1.29 16.82 1.88
N LYS A 161 0.09 16.57 2.43
CA LYS A 161 -0.27 15.31 3.12
C LYS A 161 -1.45 14.60 2.49
N ASP A 162 -2.12 15.22 1.53
CA ASP A 162 -3.26 14.65 0.82
C ASP A 162 -2.82 13.46 -0.06
N PRO A 163 -3.26 12.22 0.23
CA PRO A 163 -2.83 11.02 -0.50
C PRO A 163 -3.20 11.07 -1.98
N THR A 164 -4.37 11.62 -2.31
CA THR A 164 -4.87 11.68 -3.70
C THR A 164 -4.03 12.63 -4.56
N LYS A 165 -3.64 13.78 -3.99
CA LYS A 165 -2.75 14.72 -4.66
C LYS A 165 -1.34 14.13 -4.82
N VAL A 166 -0.83 13.44 -3.78
CA VAL A 166 0.47 12.76 -3.84
C VAL A 166 0.45 11.67 -4.92
N GLU A 167 -0.57 10.82 -4.94
CA GLU A 167 -0.76 9.81 -5.98
C GLU A 167 -0.70 10.43 -7.38
N SER A 168 -1.50 11.50 -7.63
CA SER A 168 -1.56 12.18 -8.92
C SER A 168 -0.21 12.77 -9.37
N ILE A 169 0.63 13.22 -8.43
CA ILE A 169 1.98 13.71 -8.72
C ILE A 169 2.91 12.53 -9.02
N MET A 170 2.89 11.48 -8.18
CA MET A 170 3.83 10.38 -8.27
C MET A 170 3.60 9.50 -9.51
N VAL A 171 2.36 9.31 -9.93
CA VAL A 171 1.99 8.64 -11.21
C VAL A 171 2.66 9.30 -12.41
N LYS A 172 2.86 10.63 -12.39
CA LYS A 172 3.53 11.37 -13.47
C LYS A 172 5.07 11.28 -13.41
N LEU A 173 5.62 11.01 -12.24
CA LEU A 173 7.07 11.04 -11.99
C LEU A 173 7.73 9.67 -12.06
N VAL A 174 7.02 8.61 -11.67
CA VAL A 174 7.51 7.22 -11.69
C VAL A 174 7.07 6.55 -13.00
N ASP A 175 7.99 5.88 -13.68
CA ASP A 175 7.67 5.15 -14.90
C ASP A 175 6.59 4.08 -14.61
N PRO A 176 5.55 3.94 -15.44
CA PRO A 176 4.41 3.06 -15.17
C PRO A 176 4.80 1.63 -14.78
N ALA A 177 5.79 1.06 -15.45
CA ALA A 177 6.27 -0.30 -15.19
C ALA A 177 6.97 -0.48 -13.81
N GLU A 178 7.40 0.61 -13.17
CA GLU A 178 8.11 0.58 -11.88
C GLU A 178 7.20 1.00 -10.70
N GLN A 179 5.96 1.42 -10.95
CA GLN A 179 5.13 2.08 -9.92
C GLN A 179 4.81 1.18 -8.72
N SER A 180 4.37 -0.06 -8.95
CA SER A 180 4.02 -0.98 -7.85
C SER A 180 5.25 -1.35 -7.03
N ASP A 181 6.30 -1.81 -7.68
CA ASP A 181 7.57 -2.16 -7.04
C ASP A 181 8.20 -0.98 -6.28
N PHE A 182 8.13 0.22 -6.86
CA PHE A 182 8.58 1.44 -6.19
C PHE A 182 7.88 1.63 -4.84
N CYS A 183 6.56 1.36 -4.76
CA CYS A 183 5.81 1.49 -3.52
C CYS A 183 6.31 0.52 -2.43
N HIS A 184 6.63 -0.72 -2.77
CA HIS A 184 7.19 -1.67 -1.81
C HIS A 184 8.60 -1.28 -1.38
N ARG A 185 9.45 -0.89 -2.32
CA ARG A 185 10.82 -0.43 -2.05
C ARG A 185 10.85 0.81 -1.17
N ILE A 186 9.93 1.77 -1.39
CA ILE A 186 9.87 2.99 -0.58
C ILE A 186 9.38 2.71 0.85
N VAL A 187 8.52 1.72 1.05
CA VAL A 187 8.11 1.27 2.39
C VAL A 187 9.32 0.67 3.12
N GLN A 188 10.06 -0.25 2.48
CA GLN A 188 11.24 -0.87 3.07
C GLN A 188 12.31 0.17 3.40
N PHE A 189 12.63 1.06 2.46
CA PHE A 189 13.54 2.18 2.70
C PHE A 189 13.08 3.08 3.86
N GLY A 190 11.79 3.25 4.01
CA GLY A 190 11.22 4.03 5.10
C GLY A 190 11.27 3.36 6.47
N ARG A 191 11.37 2.04 6.52
CA ARG A 191 11.60 1.25 7.74
C ARG A 191 13.07 1.23 8.13
N ASP A 192 13.95 1.09 7.16
CA ASP A 192 15.38 0.86 7.42
C ASP A 192 16.20 2.14 7.52
N VAL A 193 15.93 3.13 6.69
CA VAL A 193 16.79 4.33 6.53
C VAL A 193 16.04 5.62 6.80
N CYS A 194 14.95 5.88 6.05
CA CYS A 194 14.25 7.15 6.11
C CYS A 194 13.08 7.12 7.10
N MET A 195 13.34 6.74 8.35
CA MET A 195 12.34 6.64 9.41
C MET A 195 11.63 7.98 9.66
N ALA A 196 10.42 7.92 10.24
CA ALA A 196 9.63 9.12 10.53
C ALA A 196 10.31 10.04 11.55
N ARG A 197 10.79 9.43 12.65
CA ARG A 197 11.64 10.05 13.67
C ARG A 197 13.08 9.67 13.41
N ALA A 198 14.07 10.40 13.68
CA ALA A 198 15.51 10.07 13.55
C ALA A 198 15.90 9.32 12.23
N PRO A 199 15.70 9.89 11.04
CA PRO A 199 16.16 9.27 9.80
C PRO A 199 17.70 9.23 9.75
N ARG A 200 18.26 8.16 9.19
CA ARG A 200 19.71 7.94 9.06
C ARG A 200 20.30 8.73 7.88
N CYS A 201 20.23 10.07 7.92
CA CYS A 201 20.60 10.93 6.78
C CYS A 201 22.09 10.89 6.44
N GLU A 202 22.99 10.73 7.41
CA GLU A 202 24.44 10.72 7.22
C GLU A 202 24.90 9.51 6.37
N SER A 203 24.33 8.33 6.64
CA SER A 203 24.62 7.09 5.91
C SER A 203 23.63 6.80 4.79
N CYS A 204 22.72 7.74 4.46
CA CYS A 204 21.66 7.51 3.48
C CYS A 204 22.22 7.49 2.04
N PRO A 205 22.08 6.37 1.30
CA PRO A 205 22.52 6.28 -0.09
C PRO A 205 21.87 7.30 -1.03
N LEU A 206 20.66 7.80 -0.69
CA LEU A 206 19.95 8.80 -1.46
C LEU A 206 20.24 10.24 -1.00
N SER A 207 21.20 10.47 -0.10
CA SER A 207 21.45 11.79 0.49
C SER A 207 21.81 12.85 -0.53
N HIS A 208 22.52 12.49 -1.61
CA HIS A 208 22.90 13.38 -2.71
C HIS A 208 21.70 13.81 -3.59
N LEU A 209 20.64 13.00 -3.64
CA LEU A 209 19.38 13.28 -4.35
C LEU A 209 18.31 13.92 -3.44
N CYS A 210 18.56 13.99 -2.13
CA CYS A 210 17.56 14.38 -1.15
C CYS A 210 17.57 15.88 -0.85
N GLU A 211 16.41 16.54 -1.03
CA GLU A 211 16.30 17.98 -0.73
C GLU A 211 16.41 18.27 0.77
N MET A 212 15.87 17.40 1.63
CA MET A 212 15.97 17.54 3.08
C MET A 212 17.43 17.44 3.54
N ALA A 213 18.18 16.44 3.08
CA ALA A 213 19.59 16.26 3.43
C ALA A 213 20.44 17.46 2.95
N ARG A 214 20.14 18.00 1.76
CA ARG A 214 20.80 19.20 1.24
C ARG A 214 20.57 20.44 2.10
N LYS A 215 19.35 20.60 2.67
CA LYS A 215 19.02 21.70 3.57
C LYS A 215 19.69 21.59 4.94
N GLN A 216 19.97 20.38 5.41
CA GLN A 216 20.65 20.13 6.69
C GLN A 216 22.18 20.37 6.63
N ARG A 217 22.78 20.36 5.41
CA ARG A 217 24.22 20.60 5.22
C ARG A 217 24.55 22.09 5.01
N LYS A 218 23.54 22.95 4.90
CA LYS A 218 23.66 24.42 4.84
C LYS A 218 23.48 25.01 6.23
#